data_5fe1302ed17ec9d5c249b7c3a4bfabb8
#
_entry.id   5fe1302ed17ec9d5c249b7c3a4bfabb8
#
_cell.length_a   1.000
_cell.length_b   1.000
_cell.length_c   1.000
_cell.angle_alpha   90.00
_cell.angle_beta   90.00
_cell.angle_gamma   90.00
#
_symmetry.space_group_name_H-M   'P 1'
#
loop_
_entity.id
_entity.type
_entity.pdbx_description
1 polymer ?
#
loop_
_entity_poly.entity_id
_entity_poly.type
_entity_poly.pdbx_seq_one_letter_code
_entity_poly.pdbx_strand_id
1 'polypeptide(L)'
;KSNDGYLDDVKEADEFSNHELERYSRHILLKELGGLGQRRIKDSSVLIIGAGGLGAPVIQYLAASGVGTIGIIDHDKVSLSNLQRQVIYPAKQVGEQKVFSAADAIYQLNSNVNVRPYNRRLNSEIAEEIFSEYDVVVDGTDNFETRYISNSAAVITKKYLVSGALSQWEGQVSVFAPHKGGPCYACVFPSPPKVGLALTCSEGGVFSPLPGVIGSVMAVETLKILSHSGNTLLGQLFIYDGLKGESRKIKINPSKKCPICSI
;
A
#
# COMPACT_ATOMS: atom_id res chain seq x y z
N LYS A 1 5.95 -3.76 -55.11
CA LYS A 1 6.04 -4.80 -54.07
C LYS A 1 5.65 -4.15 -52.76
N SER A 2 4.46 -4.51 -52.33
CA SER A 2 3.77 -4.11 -51.11
C SER A 2 4.58 -4.45 -49.88
N ASN A 3 4.69 -3.49 -48.96
CA ASN A 3 5.05 -3.71 -47.56
C ASN A 3 3.77 -3.59 -46.73
N ASP A 4 2.96 -4.64 -46.74
CA ASP A 4 1.89 -4.86 -45.81
C ASP A 4 2.43 -5.75 -44.68
N GLY A 5 2.30 -5.30 -43.47
CA GLY A 5 2.47 -6.16 -42.32
C GLY A 5 3.27 -5.50 -41.21
N TYR A 6 2.57 -4.88 -40.29
CA TYR A 6 2.73 -4.89 -38.82
C TYR A 6 1.89 -3.75 -38.24
N LEU A 7 0.58 -3.91 -38.27
CA LEU A 7 -0.30 -3.31 -37.30
C LEU A 7 -0.67 -4.45 -36.35
N ASP A 8 0.22 -4.74 -35.42
CA ASP A 8 -0.08 -5.61 -34.29
C ASP A 8 -1.20 -4.99 -33.47
N ASP A 9 -2.13 -5.83 -33.09
CA ASP A 9 -3.29 -5.57 -32.23
C ASP A 9 -2.96 -4.67 -31.03
N VAL A 10 -3.03 -3.37 -31.25
CA VAL A 10 -3.22 -2.42 -30.14
C VAL A 10 -4.62 -2.69 -29.64
N LYS A 11 -4.79 -3.50 -28.58
CA LYS A 11 -6.03 -3.50 -27.79
C LYS A 11 -6.39 -2.04 -27.62
N GLU A 12 -7.57 -1.66 -28.12
CA GLU A 12 -8.16 -0.33 -27.83
C GLU A 12 -8.11 -0.18 -26.31
N ALA A 13 -7.16 0.62 -25.85
CA ALA A 13 -7.04 0.93 -24.43
C ALA A 13 -8.30 1.71 -24.07
N ASP A 14 -9.10 1.21 -23.12
CA ASP A 14 -10.29 1.88 -22.63
C ASP A 14 -9.97 3.36 -22.34
N GLU A 15 -10.48 4.25 -23.17
CA GLU A 15 -10.27 5.68 -23.01
C GLU A 15 -10.92 6.15 -21.70
N PHE A 16 -10.36 7.20 -21.10
CA PHE A 16 -11.03 7.84 -19.98
C PHE A 16 -12.37 8.41 -20.40
N SER A 17 -13.42 8.11 -19.66
CA SER A 17 -14.70 8.81 -19.81
C SER A 17 -14.55 10.29 -19.45
N ASN A 18 -15.46 11.14 -19.92
CA ASN A 18 -15.46 12.56 -19.55
C ASN A 18 -15.52 12.77 -18.03
N HIS A 19 -16.23 11.91 -17.31
CA HIS A 19 -16.31 11.94 -15.86
C HIS A 19 -14.97 11.59 -15.19
N GLU A 20 -14.25 10.63 -15.73
CA GLU A 20 -12.89 10.30 -15.26
C GLU A 20 -11.90 11.41 -15.57
N LEU A 21 -11.97 12.03 -16.75
CA LEU A 21 -11.13 13.17 -17.11
C LEU A 21 -11.35 14.35 -16.16
N GLU A 22 -12.59 14.64 -15.81
CA GLU A 22 -12.92 15.67 -14.81
C GLU A 22 -12.36 15.27 -13.43
N ARG A 23 -12.62 14.04 -12.98
CA ARG A 23 -12.17 13.51 -11.68
C ARG A 23 -10.67 13.56 -11.50
N TYR A 24 -9.90 13.13 -12.51
CA TYR A 24 -8.45 13.01 -12.44
C TYR A 24 -7.72 14.21 -13.04
N SER A 25 -8.43 15.29 -13.42
CA SER A 25 -7.86 16.47 -14.07
C SER A 25 -6.66 17.05 -13.31
N ARG A 26 -6.72 17.09 -11.97
CA ARG A 26 -5.64 17.62 -11.12
C ARG A 26 -4.38 16.75 -11.15
N HIS A 27 -4.50 15.45 -11.33
CA HIS A 27 -3.38 14.53 -11.57
C HIS A 27 -2.81 14.71 -12.98
N ILE A 28 -3.68 14.76 -13.98
CA ILE A 28 -3.27 14.88 -15.40
C ILE A 28 -2.49 16.17 -15.66
N LEU A 29 -2.79 17.26 -14.93
CA LEU A 29 -2.05 18.52 -15.01
C LEU A 29 -0.64 18.49 -14.42
N LEU A 30 -0.30 17.50 -13.60
CA LEU A 30 1.05 17.36 -13.04
C LEU A 30 2.00 16.90 -14.15
N LYS A 31 3.07 17.68 -14.39
CA LYS A 31 4.05 17.43 -15.44
C LYS A 31 4.67 16.04 -15.37
N GLU A 32 4.97 15.57 -14.15
CA GLU A 32 5.63 14.30 -13.88
C GLU A 32 4.68 13.10 -14.01
N LEU A 33 3.37 13.32 -13.95
CA LEU A 33 2.35 12.27 -14.02
C LEU A 33 1.66 12.26 -15.39
N GLY A 34 1.00 13.36 -15.76
CA GLY A 34 0.29 13.51 -17.03
C GLY A 34 -0.83 12.49 -17.25
N GLY A 35 -1.37 12.48 -18.46
CA GLY A 35 -2.38 11.49 -18.86
C GLY A 35 -1.85 10.06 -18.88
N LEU A 36 -0.58 9.87 -19.27
CA LEU A 36 0.05 8.55 -19.31
C LEU A 36 0.24 7.96 -17.91
N GLY A 37 0.68 8.77 -16.94
CA GLY A 37 0.79 8.32 -15.55
C GLY A 37 -0.57 7.97 -14.95
N GLN A 38 -1.60 8.76 -15.24
CA GLN A 38 -2.97 8.45 -14.79
C GLN A 38 -3.50 7.15 -15.44
N ARG A 39 -3.17 6.89 -16.69
CA ARG A 39 -3.49 5.64 -17.37
C ARG A 39 -2.87 4.44 -16.66
N ARG A 40 -1.56 4.52 -16.35
CA ARG A 40 -0.87 3.47 -15.60
C ARG A 40 -1.51 3.20 -14.25
N ILE A 41 -1.95 4.24 -13.53
CA ILE A 41 -2.69 4.08 -12.28
C ILE A 41 -4.00 3.34 -12.49
N LYS A 42 -4.78 3.71 -13.52
CA LYS A 42 -6.05 3.05 -13.86
C LYS A 42 -5.86 1.57 -14.24
N ASP A 43 -4.79 1.26 -14.96
CA ASP A 43 -4.52 -0.11 -15.42
C ASP A 43 -3.87 -1.00 -14.35
N SER A 44 -3.51 -0.42 -13.20
CA SER A 44 -2.77 -1.12 -12.14
C SER A 44 -3.67 -1.76 -11.09
N SER A 45 -3.08 -2.73 -10.38
CA SER A 45 -3.67 -3.45 -9.27
C SER A 45 -2.82 -3.34 -8.00
N VAL A 46 -3.45 -3.10 -6.85
CA VAL A 46 -2.78 -2.98 -5.55
C VAL A 46 -3.43 -3.88 -4.53
N LEU A 47 -2.64 -4.69 -3.83
CA LEU A 47 -3.08 -5.42 -2.64
C LEU A 47 -2.75 -4.63 -1.38
N ILE A 48 -3.73 -4.41 -0.52
CA ILE A 48 -3.57 -3.75 0.79
C ILE A 48 -3.77 -4.80 1.88
N ILE A 49 -2.74 -5.02 2.69
CA ILE A 49 -2.76 -5.92 3.82
C ILE A 49 -3.04 -5.11 5.07
N GLY A 50 -4.19 -5.37 5.70
CA GLY A 50 -4.70 -4.63 6.84
C GLY A 50 -5.52 -3.40 6.43
N ALA A 51 -6.78 -3.39 6.82
CA ALA A 51 -7.72 -2.26 6.66
C ALA A 51 -7.86 -1.46 7.98
N GLY A 52 -6.77 -1.40 8.74
CA GLY A 52 -6.66 -0.69 10.02
C GLY A 52 -6.28 0.78 9.86
N GLY A 53 -5.56 1.32 10.86
CA GLY A 53 -5.18 2.73 10.89
C GLY A 53 -4.34 3.19 9.71
N LEU A 54 -3.35 2.40 9.28
CA LEU A 54 -2.53 2.68 8.11
C LEU A 54 -3.26 2.36 6.81
N GLY A 55 -3.99 1.25 6.76
CA GLY A 55 -4.73 0.84 5.57
C GLY A 55 -5.84 1.80 5.19
N ALA A 56 -6.54 2.39 6.16
CA ALA A 56 -7.65 3.29 5.90
C ALA A 56 -7.29 4.48 4.97
N PRO A 57 -6.28 5.31 5.28
CA PRO A 57 -5.89 6.40 4.38
C PRO A 57 -5.29 5.89 3.06
N VAL A 58 -4.56 4.76 3.05
CA VAL A 58 -4.07 4.15 1.80
C VAL A 58 -5.24 3.80 0.89
N ILE A 59 -6.25 3.08 1.40
CA ILE A 59 -7.46 2.69 0.66
C ILE A 59 -8.15 3.92 0.07
N GLN A 60 -8.35 4.97 0.89
CA GLN A 60 -9.03 6.18 0.44
C GLN A 60 -8.29 6.90 -0.68
N TYR A 61 -6.98 7.13 -0.53
CA TYR A 61 -6.21 7.86 -1.54
C TYR A 61 -5.99 7.05 -2.83
N LEU A 62 -5.76 5.75 -2.75
CA LEU A 62 -5.64 4.92 -3.95
C LEU A 62 -6.96 4.84 -4.72
N ALA A 63 -8.09 4.70 -4.02
CA ALA A 63 -9.42 4.73 -4.63
C ALA A 63 -9.74 6.09 -5.26
N ALA A 64 -9.49 7.18 -4.54
CA ALA A 64 -9.70 8.54 -5.06
C ALA A 64 -8.84 8.83 -6.29
N SER A 65 -7.61 8.28 -6.33
CA SER A 65 -6.67 8.43 -7.45
C SER A 65 -6.99 7.53 -8.65
N GLY A 66 -7.96 6.63 -8.53
CA GLY A 66 -8.43 5.79 -9.63
C GLY A 66 -7.52 4.60 -9.93
N VAL A 67 -6.93 3.97 -8.92
CA VAL A 67 -6.28 2.66 -9.08
C VAL A 67 -7.31 1.66 -9.56
N GLY A 68 -7.03 0.96 -10.67
CA GLY A 68 -8.04 0.14 -11.34
C GLY A 68 -8.58 -1.01 -10.51
N THR A 69 -7.71 -1.73 -9.79
CA THR A 69 -8.12 -2.82 -8.89
C THR A 69 -7.46 -2.68 -7.52
N ILE A 70 -8.25 -2.73 -6.46
CA ILE A 70 -7.77 -2.71 -5.07
C ILE A 70 -8.22 -4.00 -4.39
N GLY A 71 -7.24 -4.86 -4.05
CA GLY A 71 -7.44 -5.98 -3.13
C GLY A 71 -7.27 -5.54 -1.69
N ILE A 72 -8.12 -6.00 -0.80
CA ILE A 72 -8.04 -5.70 0.63
C ILE A 72 -8.12 -7.01 1.40
N ILE A 73 -7.08 -7.35 2.16
CA ILE A 73 -7.08 -8.53 3.03
C ILE A 73 -7.03 -8.11 4.50
N ASP A 74 -8.05 -8.48 5.23
CA ASP A 74 -8.21 -8.25 6.67
C ASP A 74 -9.27 -9.23 7.21
N HIS A 75 -9.15 -9.69 8.44
CA HIS A 75 -10.09 -10.62 9.07
C HIS A 75 -10.87 -10.00 10.23
N ASP A 76 -10.56 -8.75 10.58
CA ASP A 76 -11.16 -8.06 11.70
C ASP A 76 -12.53 -7.47 11.39
N LYS A 77 -13.23 -7.15 12.48
CA LYS A 77 -14.45 -6.33 12.46
C LYS A 77 -14.13 -4.88 12.85
N VAL A 78 -14.97 -3.98 12.36
CA VAL A 78 -14.96 -2.59 12.81
C VAL A 78 -15.32 -2.54 14.29
N SER A 79 -14.50 -1.91 15.11
CA SER A 79 -14.79 -1.71 16.54
C SER A 79 -14.81 -0.22 16.90
N LEU A 80 -15.58 0.12 17.93
CA LEU A 80 -15.71 1.52 18.39
C LEU A 80 -14.35 2.13 18.73
N SER A 81 -13.46 1.38 19.38
CA SER A 81 -12.11 1.82 19.74
C SER A 81 -11.18 2.09 18.55
N ASN A 82 -11.55 1.60 17.35
CA ASN A 82 -10.79 1.85 16.13
C ASN A 82 -11.15 3.19 15.47
N LEU A 83 -12.37 3.69 15.67
CA LEU A 83 -12.92 4.84 14.91
C LEU A 83 -12.16 6.13 15.16
N GLN A 84 -11.43 6.25 16.27
CA GLN A 84 -10.60 7.42 16.54
C GLN A 84 -9.43 7.60 15.54
N ARG A 85 -9.08 6.54 14.77
CA ARG A 85 -7.98 6.57 13.78
C ARG A 85 -8.25 5.84 12.45
N GLN A 86 -9.31 5.03 12.38
CA GLN A 86 -9.73 4.31 11.16
C GLN A 86 -10.90 5.06 10.51
N VAL A 87 -10.60 6.25 9.98
CA VAL A 87 -11.59 7.24 9.55
C VAL A 87 -12.42 6.86 8.31
N ILE A 88 -12.10 5.74 7.67
CA ILE A 88 -12.87 5.20 6.56
C ILE A 88 -14.22 4.62 7.00
N TYR A 89 -14.35 4.24 8.29
CA TYR A 89 -15.53 3.56 8.81
C TYR A 89 -16.46 4.52 9.57
N PRO A 90 -17.73 4.62 9.18
CA PRO A 90 -18.73 5.33 9.99
C PRO A 90 -19.16 4.47 11.20
N ALA A 91 -19.62 5.15 12.28
CA ALA A 91 -20.00 4.48 13.53
C ALA A 91 -21.09 3.41 13.36
N LYS A 92 -21.99 3.57 12.37
CA LYS A 92 -23.05 2.60 12.08
C LYS A 92 -22.54 1.23 11.59
N GLN A 93 -21.28 1.14 11.16
CA GLN A 93 -20.67 -0.11 10.69
C GLN A 93 -19.91 -0.87 11.81
N VAL A 94 -19.98 -0.43 13.05
CA VAL A 94 -19.41 -1.19 14.19
C VAL A 94 -20.00 -2.60 14.23
N GLY A 95 -19.13 -3.62 14.24
CA GLY A 95 -19.48 -5.04 14.15
C GLY A 95 -19.41 -5.65 12.76
N GLU A 96 -19.40 -4.85 11.69
CA GLU A 96 -19.22 -5.31 10.30
C GLU A 96 -17.77 -5.73 10.02
N GLN A 97 -17.57 -6.58 9.03
CA GLN A 97 -16.23 -6.97 8.58
C GLN A 97 -15.55 -5.78 7.88
N LYS A 98 -14.31 -5.46 8.28
CA LYS A 98 -13.56 -4.31 7.76
C LYS A 98 -13.44 -4.30 6.23
N VAL A 99 -13.17 -5.45 5.62
CA VAL A 99 -12.98 -5.54 4.17
C VAL A 99 -14.23 -5.17 3.37
N PHE A 100 -15.41 -5.52 3.85
CA PHE A 100 -16.68 -5.16 3.19
C PHE A 100 -17.04 -3.70 3.44
N SER A 101 -16.84 -3.20 4.66
CA SER A 101 -17.03 -1.79 4.98
C SER A 101 -16.08 -0.88 4.19
N ALA A 102 -14.83 -1.33 3.97
CA ALA A 102 -13.87 -0.63 3.12
C ALA A 102 -14.27 -0.65 1.64
N ALA A 103 -14.79 -1.79 1.16
CA ALA A 103 -15.30 -1.88 -0.22
C ALA A 103 -16.48 -0.93 -0.46
N ASP A 104 -17.41 -0.84 0.49
CA ASP A 104 -18.52 0.12 0.44
C ASP A 104 -18.01 1.57 0.39
N ALA A 105 -17.01 1.90 1.21
CA ALA A 105 -16.42 3.23 1.23
C ALA A 105 -15.74 3.58 -0.12
N ILE A 106 -15.03 2.63 -0.73
CA ILE A 106 -14.45 2.79 -2.07
C ILE A 106 -15.54 3.05 -3.08
N TYR A 107 -16.58 2.22 -3.10
CA TYR A 107 -17.68 2.36 -4.06
C TYR A 107 -18.34 3.73 -3.98
N GLN A 108 -18.57 4.25 -2.77
CA GLN A 108 -19.13 5.58 -2.55
C GLN A 108 -18.18 6.71 -2.99
N LEU A 109 -16.87 6.50 -2.85
CA LEU A 109 -15.86 7.49 -3.22
C LEU A 109 -15.58 7.49 -4.73
N ASN A 110 -15.41 6.31 -5.32
CA ASN A 110 -15.06 6.12 -6.73
C ASN A 110 -15.53 4.75 -7.25
N SER A 111 -16.70 4.72 -7.86
CA SER A 111 -17.30 3.48 -8.39
C SER A 111 -16.58 2.88 -9.60
N ASN A 112 -15.57 3.57 -10.17
CA ASN A 112 -14.76 3.04 -11.26
C ASN A 112 -13.68 2.05 -10.77
N VAL A 113 -13.46 1.96 -9.46
CA VAL A 113 -12.45 1.07 -8.87
C VAL A 113 -13.04 -0.31 -8.65
N ASN A 114 -12.37 -1.34 -9.17
CA ASN A 114 -12.72 -2.73 -8.89
C ASN A 114 -12.14 -3.13 -7.52
N VAL A 115 -12.99 -3.62 -6.61
CA VAL A 115 -12.58 -4.00 -5.25
C VAL A 115 -12.68 -5.50 -5.07
N ARG A 116 -11.61 -6.11 -4.55
CA ARG A 116 -11.54 -7.54 -4.19
C ARG A 116 -11.34 -7.70 -2.68
N PRO A 117 -12.41 -7.84 -1.88
CA PRO A 117 -12.32 -8.03 -0.44
C PRO A 117 -12.00 -9.48 -0.09
N TYR A 118 -10.94 -9.69 0.69
CA TYR A 118 -10.53 -10.99 1.23
C TYR A 118 -10.74 -11.00 2.75
N ASN A 119 -11.89 -11.48 3.20
CA ASN A 119 -12.21 -11.59 4.64
C ASN A 119 -11.49 -12.79 5.27
N ARG A 120 -10.17 -12.71 5.37
CA ARG A 120 -9.34 -13.74 5.97
C ARG A 120 -7.99 -13.19 6.41
N ARG A 121 -7.30 -13.89 7.31
CA ARG A 121 -5.93 -13.57 7.70
C ARG A 121 -4.95 -14.00 6.61
N LEU A 122 -3.98 -13.13 6.32
CA LEU A 122 -2.85 -13.50 5.46
C LEU A 122 -1.99 -14.52 6.20
N ASN A 123 -1.63 -15.61 5.51
CA ASN A 123 -0.69 -16.61 5.98
C ASN A 123 0.27 -17.01 4.84
N SER A 124 1.29 -17.81 5.14
CA SER A 124 2.29 -18.22 4.16
C SER A 124 1.74 -19.07 3.02
N GLU A 125 0.64 -19.81 3.25
CA GLU A 125 0.06 -20.72 2.24
C GLU A 125 -0.59 -19.97 1.07
N ILE A 126 -1.18 -18.81 1.34
CA ILE A 126 -1.94 -18.04 0.35
C ILE A 126 -1.21 -16.78 -0.15
N ALA A 127 -0.12 -16.39 0.56
CA ALA A 127 0.51 -15.08 0.30
C ALA A 127 1.09 -14.98 -1.11
N GLU A 128 1.80 -16.00 -1.57
CA GLU A 128 2.43 -16.00 -2.90
C GLU A 128 1.39 -15.98 -4.03
N GLU A 129 0.34 -16.80 -3.91
CA GLU A 129 -0.75 -16.84 -4.89
C GLU A 129 -1.41 -15.48 -5.02
N ILE A 130 -1.84 -14.90 -3.87
CA ILE A 130 -2.51 -13.59 -3.88
C ILE A 130 -1.58 -12.50 -4.39
N PHE A 131 -0.31 -12.45 -3.94
CA PHE A 131 0.63 -11.40 -4.36
C PHE A 131 0.89 -11.41 -5.86
N SER A 132 0.91 -12.59 -6.48
CA SER A 132 1.14 -12.71 -7.92
C SER A 132 0.08 -12.01 -8.78
N GLU A 133 -1.13 -11.82 -8.24
CA GLU A 133 -2.25 -11.15 -8.94
C GLU A 133 -2.18 -9.61 -8.92
N TYR A 134 -1.24 -9.03 -8.18
CA TYR A 134 -1.15 -7.57 -7.99
C TYR A 134 0.21 -7.02 -8.44
N ASP A 135 0.24 -5.74 -8.83
CA ASP A 135 1.47 -5.05 -9.24
C ASP A 135 2.28 -4.56 -8.04
N VAL A 136 1.60 -4.07 -7.02
CA VAL A 136 2.19 -3.54 -5.79
C VAL A 136 1.45 -4.08 -4.58
N VAL A 137 2.20 -4.38 -3.52
CA VAL A 137 1.65 -4.78 -2.22
C VAL A 137 1.94 -3.70 -1.20
N VAL A 138 0.93 -3.34 -0.41
CA VAL A 138 1.02 -2.36 0.68
C VAL A 138 0.74 -3.06 2.00
N ASP A 139 1.72 -3.05 2.91
CA ASP A 139 1.59 -3.65 4.25
C ASP A 139 1.37 -2.57 5.31
N GLY A 140 0.13 -2.45 5.75
CA GLY A 140 -0.33 -1.58 6.83
C GLY A 140 -0.64 -2.32 8.13
N THR A 141 -0.10 -3.52 8.33
CA THR A 141 -0.35 -4.33 9.51
C THR A 141 0.45 -3.87 10.73
N ASP A 142 0.00 -4.26 11.91
CA ASP A 142 0.60 -3.91 13.20
C ASP A 142 1.31 -5.08 13.91
N ASN A 143 1.47 -6.22 13.21
CA ASN A 143 2.11 -7.40 13.78
C ASN A 143 3.29 -7.89 12.93
N PHE A 144 4.33 -8.36 13.60
CA PHE A 144 5.58 -8.77 12.97
C PHE A 144 5.43 -10.05 12.13
N GLU A 145 4.60 -11.00 12.55
CA GLU A 145 4.38 -12.25 11.82
C GLU A 145 3.92 -11.97 10.38
N THR A 146 2.88 -11.17 10.23
CA THR A 146 2.36 -10.79 8.91
C THR A 146 3.40 -10.04 8.09
N ARG A 147 4.21 -9.15 8.71
CA ARG A 147 5.29 -8.41 8.00
C ARG A 147 6.34 -9.34 7.40
N TYR A 148 6.76 -10.40 8.13
CA TYR A 148 7.73 -11.37 7.60
C TYR A 148 7.11 -12.25 6.51
N ILE A 149 5.84 -12.65 6.64
CA ILE A 149 5.11 -13.36 5.59
C ILE A 149 5.02 -12.48 4.33
N SER A 150 4.60 -11.23 4.48
CA SER A 150 4.51 -10.25 3.37
C SER A 150 5.86 -10.03 2.70
N ASN A 151 6.93 -9.89 3.49
CA ASN A 151 8.28 -9.74 2.95
C ASN A 151 8.72 -10.96 2.12
N SER A 152 8.53 -12.16 2.65
CA SER A 152 8.93 -13.40 1.96
C SER A 152 8.15 -13.57 0.65
N ALA A 153 6.84 -13.39 0.68
CA ALA A 153 6.00 -13.47 -0.50
C ALA A 153 6.36 -12.41 -1.55
N ALA A 154 6.61 -11.15 -1.15
CA ALA A 154 7.01 -10.08 -2.05
C ALA A 154 8.37 -10.34 -2.71
N VAL A 155 9.32 -10.94 -1.98
CA VAL A 155 10.63 -11.34 -2.55
C VAL A 155 10.45 -12.43 -3.60
N ILE A 156 9.70 -13.51 -3.28
CA ILE A 156 9.47 -14.65 -4.17
C ILE A 156 8.72 -14.21 -5.43
N THR A 157 7.66 -13.43 -5.27
CA THR A 157 6.82 -12.97 -6.39
C THR A 157 7.38 -11.74 -7.10
N LYS A 158 8.53 -11.21 -6.65
CA LYS A 158 9.21 -10.02 -7.22
C LYS A 158 8.29 -8.80 -7.27
N LYS A 159 7.51 -8.56 -6.20
CA LYS A 159 6.62 -7.40 -6.08
C LYS A 159 7.27 -6.30 -5.24
N TYR A 160 6.90 -5.04 -5.54
CA TYR A 160 7.18 -3.94 -4.62
C TYR A 160 6.35 -4.13 -3.36
N LEU A 161 6.99 -3.96 -2.19
CA LEU A 161 6.34 -3.94 -0.89
C LEU A 161 6.49 -2.56 -0.28
N VAL A 162 5.39 -1.81 -0.19
CA VAL A 162 5.34 -0.55 0.55
C VAL A 162 4.92 -0.87 1.97
N SER A 163 5.82 -0.68 2.93
CA SER A 163 5.58 -1.04 4.33
C SER A 163 5.59 0.17 5.23
N GLY A 164 4.56 0.30 6.05
CA GLY A 164 4.44 1.33 7.09
C GLY A 164 4.37 0.72 8.49
N ALA A 165 4.86 1.43 9.48
CA ALA A 165 4.74 1.06 10.89
C ALA A 165 4.52 2.31 11.75
N LEU A 166 3.88 2.09 12.91
CA LEU A 166 3.55 3.14 13.88
C LEU A 166 3.95 2.71 15.29
N SER A 167 4.28 3.68 16.10
CA SER A 167 4.38 3.59 17.56
C SER A 167 3.93 4.92 18.13
N GLN A 168 3.06 4.94 19.10
CA GLN A 168 2.59 6.13 19.82
C GLN A 168 2.54 7.45 19.01
N TRP A 169 3.69 8.11 18.86
CA TRP A 169 3.88 9.39 18.18
C TRP A 169 4.78 9.30 16.95
N GLU A 170 5.44 8.16 16.72
CA GLU A 170 6.34 7.98 15.59
C GLU A 170 5.77 7.04 14.54
N GLY A 171 6.08 7.32 13.28
CA GLY A 171 5.76 6.45 12.17
C GLY A 171 6.90 6.35 11.18
N GLN A 172 6.92 5.25 10.43
CA GLN A 172 7.94 5.00 9.42
C GLN A 172 7.36 4.38 8.18
N VAL A 173 7.99 4.67 7.02
CA VAL A 173 7.64 4.10 5.72
C VAL A 173 8.91 3.75 4.96
N SER A 174 8.89 2.63 4.26
CA SER A 174 9.90 2.25 3.28
C SER A 174 9.29 1.50 2.11
N VAL A 175 10.00 1.47 1.00
CA VAL A 175 9.72 0.64 -0.17
C VAL A 175 10.79 -0.45 -0.24
N PHE A 176 10.36 -1.71 -0.26
CA PHE A 176 11.22 -2.87 -0.37
C PHE A 176 11.03 -3.55 -1.73
N ALA A 177 12.13 -3.74 -2.48
CA ALA A 177 12.11 -4.40 -3.78
C ALA A 177 13.51 -4.94 -4.14
N PRO A 178 13.90 -6.12 -3.63
CA PRO A 178 15.21 -6.71 -3.93
C PRO A 178 15.44 -6.94 -5.41
N HIS A 179 14.42 -7.29 -6.17
CA HIS A 179 14.45 -7.46 -7.63
C HIS A 179 14.79 -6.17 -8.41
N LYS A 180 14.78 -5.01 -7.71
CA LYS A 180 15.20 -3.70 -8.22
C LYS A 180 16.51 -3.22 -7.58
N GLY A 181 17.25 -4.11 -6.93
CA GLY A 181 18.52 -3.79 -6.26
C GLY A 181 18.37 -3.11 -4.90
N GLY A 182 17.17 -3.01 -4.37
CA GLY A 182 16.92 -2.47 -3.02
C GLY A 182 16.98 -3.55 -1.93
N PRO A 183 16.87 -3.15 -0.64
CA PRO A 183 16.74 -4.11 0.45
C PRO A 183 15.36 -4.75 0.46
N CYS A 184 15.22 -5.89 1.15
CA CYS A 184 13.95 -6.40 1.64
C CYS A 184 13.74 -5.98 3.10
N TYR A 185 12.54 -6.20 3.67
CA TYR A 185 12.23 -5.88 5.06
C TYR A 185 13.21 -6.54 6.04
N ALA A 186 13.55 -7.81 5.83
CA ALA A 186 14.48 -8.55 6.69
C ALA A 186 15.94 -8.08 6.59
N CYS A 187 16.34 -7.32 5.57
CA CYS A 187 17.64 -6.66 5.53
C CYS A 187 17.77 -5.59 6.61
N VAL A 188 16.67 -4.92 6.94
CA VAL A 188 16.62 -3.82 7.91
C VAL A 188 16.21 -4.32 9.29
N PHE A 189 15.27 -5.25 9.33
CA PHE A 189 14.71 -5.85 10.53
C PHE A 189 14.91 -7.37 10.49
N PRO A 190 16.12 -7.88 10.80
CA PRO A 190 16.46 -9.31 10.60
C PRO A 190 15.72 -10.26 11.53
N SER A 191 15.21 -9.78 12.65
CA SER A 191 14.42 -10.55 13.61
C SER A 191 13.36 -9.65 14.27
N PRO A 192 12.22 -10.21 14.69
CA PRO A 192 11.27 -9.48 15.50
C PRO A 192 11.91 -9.02 16.80
N PRO A 193 11.49 -7.88 17.37
CA PRO A 193 11.96 -7.44 18.68
C PRO A 193 11.63 -8.50 19.74
N LYS A 194 12.45 -8.56 20.80
CA LYS A 194 12.16 -9.46 21.93
C LYS A 194 10.80 -9.14 22.52
N VAL A 195 10.09 -10.16 22.97
CA VAL A 195 8.78 -10.02 23.63
C VAL A 195 8.87 -8.96 24.72
N GLY A 196 7.94 -8.01 24.71
CA GLY A 196 7.86 -6.91 25.69
C GLY A 196 8.67 -5.64 25.33
N LEU A 197 9.51 -5.64 24.27
CA LEU A 197 10.25 -4.45 23.86
C LEU A 197 9.50 -3.57 22.84
N ALA A 198 8.51 -4.11 22.15
CA ALA A 198 7.66 -3.34 21.26
C ALA A 198 6.21 -3.46 21.74
N LEU A 199 5.66 -2.36 22.23
CA LEU A 199 4.24 -2.26 22.58
C LEU A 199 3.40 -2.29 21.30
N THR A 200 2.30 -3.02 21.32
CA THR A 200 1.29 -2.94 20.26
C THR A 200 0.55 -1.59 20.35
N CYS A 201 -0.12 -1.20 19.27
CA CYS A 201 -0.95 0.03 19.30
C CYS A 201 -2.06 -0.01 20.36
N SER A 202 -2.50 -1.20 20.75
CA SER A 202 -3.50 -1.41 21.81
C SER A 202 -2.91 -1.22 23.21
N GLU A 203 -1.63 -1.49 23.41
CA GLU A 203 -0.93 -1.38 24.70
C GLU A 203 -0.31 0.01 24.91
N GLY A 204 0.31 0.56 23.86
CA GLY A 204 1.04 1.83 23.92
C GLY A 204 0.22 3.07 23.55
N GLY A 205 -0.96 2.88 22.95
CA GLY A 205 -1.73 3.97 22.36
C GLY A 205 -1.14 4.46 21.03
N VAL A 206 -1.94 5.20 20.27
CA VAL A 206 -1.54 5.84 19.00
C VAL A 206 -2.23 7.19 18.90
N PHE A 207 -1.46 8.22 18.60
CA PHE A 207 -2.01 9.55 18.33
C PHE A 207 -2.86 9.52 17.06
N SER A 208 -4.12 9.98 17.16
CA SER A 208 -5.17 9.78 16.15
C SER A 208 -4.79 10.13 14.70
N PRO A 209 -4.18 11.30 14.39
CA PRO A 209 -3.85 11.65 13.00
C PRO A 209 -2.58 10.98 12.46
N LEU A 210 -1.77 10.38 13.33
CA LEU A 210 -0.49 9.78 12.90
C LEU A 210 -0.65 8.70 11.81
N PRO A 211 -1.58 7.74 11.92
CA PRO A 211 -1.85 6.79 10.85
C PRO A 211 -2.26 7.46 9.54
N GLY A 212 -2.98 8.59 9.61
CA GLY A 212 -3.34 9.40 8.45
C GLY A 212 -2.11 9.96 7.72
N VAL A 213 -1.14 10.51 8.47
CA VAL A 213 0.12 11.03 7.91
C VAL A 213 0.91 9.89 7.26
N ILE A 214 1.16 8.81 7.98
CA ILE A 214 2.00 7.70 7.52
C ILE A 214 1.33 6.94 6.37
N GLY A 215 0.04 6.64 6.46
CA GLY A 215 -0.70 5.98 5.38
C GLY A 215 -0.79 6.85 4.12
N SER A 216 -0.87 8.17 4.26
CA SER A 216 -0.79 9.08 3.11
C SER A 216 0.58 9.03 2.43
N VAL A 217 1.68 8.95 3.20
CA VAL A 217 3.03 8.73 2.64
C VAL A 217 3.10 7.38 1.91
N MET A 218 2.53 6.30 2.49
CA MET A 218 2.45 4.99 1.83
C MET A 218 1.67 5.07 0.51
N ALA A 219 0.56 5.79 0.47
CA ALA A 219 -0.21 6.00 -0.76
C ALA A 219 0.60 6.77 -1.82
N VAL A 220 1.33 7.83 -1.42
CA VAL A 220 2.23 8.57 -2.32
C VAL A 220 3.29 7.65 -2.91
N GLU A 221 3.96 6.81 -2.09
CA GLU A 221 4.96 5.87 -2.58
C GLU A 221 4.35 4.86 -3.56
N THR A 222 3.17 4.33 -3.25
CA THR A 222 2.44 3.41 -4.12
C THR A 222 2.10 4.06 -5.46
N LEU A 223 1.54 5.26 -5.46
CA LEU A 223 1.18 5.99 -6.70
C LEU A 223 2.42 6.35 -7.54
N LYS A 224 3.56 6.68 -6.92
CA LYS A 224 4.83 6.90 -7.64
C LYS A 224 5.32 5.64 -8.34
N ILE A 225 5.20 4.48 -7.69
CA ILE A 225 5.56 3.19 -8.31
C ILE A 225 4.66 2.94 -9.52
N LEU A 226 3.34 3.06 -9.36
CA LEU A 226 2.37 2.76 -10.41
C LEU A 226 2.47 3.70 -11.60
N SER A 227 2.62 4.99 -11.35
CA SER A 227 2.71 6.02 -12.41
C SER A 227 4.09 6.14 -13.05
N HIS A 228 5.11 5.50 -12.47
CA HIS A 228 6.53 5.68 -12.80
C HIS A 228 7.00 7.13 -12.62
N SER A 229 6.50 7.84 -11.60
CA SER A 229 6.80 9.25 -11.33
C SER A 229 7.75 9.40 -10.16
N GLY A 230 8.73 10.30 -10.31
CA GLY A 230 9.64 10.69 -9.25
C GLY A 230 10.52 9.56 -8.69
N ASN A 231 11.09 9.79 -7.51
CA ASN A 231 11.93 8.82 -6.79
C ASN A 231 11.16 8.25 -5.60
N THR A 232 11.16 6.93 -5.47
CA THR A 232 10.53 6.24 -4.34
C THR A 232 11.45 6.16 -3.12
N LEU A 233 10.93 5.71 -1.99
CA LEU A 233 11.71 5.38 -0.78
C LEU A 233 12.45 4.03 -0.89
N LEU A 234 12.71 3.53 -2.10
CA LEU A 234 13.55 2.35 -2.28
C LEU A 234 14.96 2.62 -1.77
N GLY A 235 15.43 1.80 -0.82
CA GLY A 235 16.72 2.03 -0.16
C GLY A 235 16.75 3.17 0.86
N GLN A 236 15.60 3.66 1.28
CA GLN A 236 15.45 4.70 2.30
C GLN A 236 14.34 4.33 3.29
N LEU A 237 14.56 4.66 4.56
CA LEU A 237 13.56 4.61 5.61
C LEU A 237 13.16 6.05 5.97
N PHE A 238 11.93 6.42 5.68
CA PHE A 238 11.33 7.67 6.15
C PHE A 238 10.82 7.48 7.56
N ILE A 239 11.13 8.40 8.47
CA ILE A 239 10.70 8.43 9.87
C ILE A 239 10.08 9.79 10.13
N TYR A 240 8.92 9.81 10.77
CA TYR A 240 8.20 10.99 11.22
C TYR A 240 7.95 10.91 12.72
N ASP A 241 8.39 11.94 13.45
CA ASP A 241 8.13 12.15 14.88
C ASP A 241 7.01 13.19 15.01
N GLY A 242 5.79 12.74 15.26
CA GLY A 242 4.62 13.61 15.38
C GLY A 242 4.59 14.43 16.67
N LEU A 243 5.37 14.06 17.69
CA LEU A 243 5.47 14.82 18.92
C LEU A 243 6.33 16.08 18.73
N LYS A 244 7.41 15.97 17.93
CA LYS A 244 8.31 17.08 17.64
C LYS A 244 8.00 17.77 16.31
N GLY A 245 7.19 17.16 15.44
CA GLY A 245 6.91 17.66 14.09
C GLY A 245 8.11 17.52 13.15
N GLU A 246 9.01 16.56 13.39
CA GLU A 246 10.24 16.35 12.64
C GLU A 246 10.13 15.15 11.70
N SER A 247 10.81 15.21 10.56
CA SER A 247 10.95 14.06 9.68
C SER A 247 12.40 13.89 9.22
N ARG A 248 12.79 12.62 9.01
CA ARG A 248 14.14 12.29 8.50
C ARG A 248 14.07 11.07 7.58
N LYS A 249 15.07 10.97 6.69
CA LYS A 249 15.30 9.79 5.85
C LYS A 249 16.65 9.16 6.19
N ILE A 250 16.65 7.86 6.40
CA ILE A 250 17.86 7.08 6.68
C ILE A 250 18.09 6.17 5.48
N LYS A 251 19.33 6.15 4.97
CA LYS A 251 19.72 5.21 3.92
C LYS A 251 19.77 3.80 4.48
N ILE A 252 19.13 2.86 3.80
CA ILE A 252 19.12 1.44 4.11
C ILE A 252 19.65 0.65 2.91
N ASN A 253 20.47 -0.37 3.16
CA ASN A 253 21.11 -1.13 2.10
C ASN A 253 20.71 -2.60 2.17
N PRO A 254 20.77 -3.33 1.03
CA PRO A 254 20.66 -4.77 1.02
C PRO A 254 21.75 -5.41 1.89
N SER A 255 21.38 -6.45 2.64
CA SER A 255 22.33 -7.21 3.44
C SER A 255 22.77 -8.48 2.68
N LYS A 256 24.07 -8.63 2.47
CA LYS A 256 24.65 -9.86 1.86
C LYS A 256 24.40 -11.14 2.68
N LYS A 257 24.03 -10.99 3.95
CA LYS A 257 23.72 -12.10 4.86
C LYS A 257 22.22 -12.23 5.15
N CYS A 258 21.37 -11.56 4.36
CA CYS A 258 19.93 -11.63 4.56
C CYS A 258 19.43 -13.06 4.26
N PRO A 259 18.73 -13.72 5.19
CA PRO A 259 18.26 -15.09 4.98
C PRO A 259 17.11 -15.20 3.97
N ILE A 260 16.50 -14.06 3.58
CA ILE A 260 15.30 -14.02 2.71
C ILE A 260 15.65 -13.63 1.28
N CYS A 261 16.46 -12.58 1.09
CA CYS A 261 16.73 -12.03 -0.23
C CYS A 261 18.22 -12.05 -0.61
N SER A 262 19.06 -12.82 0.13
CA SER A 262 20.49 -12.89 -0.20
C SER A 262 20.65 -13.30 -1.67
N ILE A 263 21.08 -12.33 -2.44
CA ILE A 263 21.37 -12.39 -3.88
C ILE A 263 22.88 -12.55 -4.04
#